data_c711e9b6b83fba8fc3c4ad69d1edb4b1
#
_entry.id   c711e9b6b83fba8fc3c4ad69d1edb4b1
#
_cell.length_a   1.000
_cell.length_b   1.000
_cell.length_c   1.000
_cell.angle_alpha   90.00
_cell.angle_beta   90.00
_cell.angle_gamma   90.00
#
_symmetry.space_group_name_H-M   'P 1'
#
loop_
_entity.id
_entity.type
_entity.pdbx_description
1 polymer ?
#
loop_
_entity_poly.entity_id
_entity_poly.type
_entity_poly.pdbx_seq_one_letter_code
_entity_poly.pdbx_strand_id
1 'polypeptide(L)'
;EGSKLKERMRTTLWQWGEDVRGLLAEGVLCRGLDMYTETYEYALKRAEDTASVYMDAFARGSYDTPTKALVNMTVRQLSVWGGSTQLLAEDLTAALHNRHACAVLAGTERAAMNVAADLKAAGLPAGYFESLSAIPPGTVAVVAGTLSAGFEYPNAKFTLITHGRMSAGSQ
;
A
#
# COMPACT_ATOMS: atom_id res chain seq x y z
N GLU A 1 3.00 18.23 -0.23
CA GLU A 1 1.62 17.66 -0.10
C GLU A 1 1.22 17.42 1.36
N GLY A 2 2.12 16.97 2.24
CA GLY A 2 1.81 16.69 3.64
C GLY A 2 1.36 17.90 4.46
N SER A 3 1.91 19.11 4.20
CA SER A 3 1.45 20.33 4.88
C SER A 3 0.03 20.69 4.48
N LYS A 4 -0.34 20.51 3.23
CA LYS A 4 -1.71 20.72 2.72
C LYS A 4 -2.70 19.73 3.32
N LEU A 5 -2.29 18.47 3.51
CA LEU A 5 -3.14 17.46 4.15
C LEU A 5 -3.41 17.82 5.62
N LYS A 6 -2.37 18.21 6.36
CA LYS A 6 -2.48 18.64 7.74
C LYS A 6 -3.41 19.86 7.89
N GLU A 7 -3.29 20.84 7.00
CA GLU A 7 -4.15 22.01 6.97
C GLU A 7 -5.62 21.64 6.63
N ARG A 8 -5.82 20.76 5.65
CA ARG A 8 -7.15 20.23 5.36
C ARG A 8 -7.75 19.48 6.55
N MET A 9 -6.98 18.65 7.24
CA MET A 9 -7.47 17.94 8.43
C MET A 9 -7.88 18.90 9.52
N ARG A 10 -7.09 19.93 9.82
CA ARG A 10 -7.44 20.97 10.79
C ARG A 10 -8.73 21.71 10.41
N THR A 11 -8.84 22.12 9.14
CA THR A 11 -10.03 22.80 8.63
C THR A 11 -11.26 21.92 8.71
N THR A 12 -11.13 20.65 8.32
CA THR A 12 -12.25 19.69 8.38
C THR A 12 -12.70 19.43 9.81
N LEU A 13 -11.78 19.23 10.74
CA LEU A 13 -12.11 19.03 12.16
C LEU A 13 -12.71 20.27 12.79
N TRP A 14 -12.22 21.46 12.42
CA TRP A 14 -12.81 22.72 12.86
C TRP A 14 -14.25 22.88 12.35
N GLN A 15 -14.50 22.66 11.06
CA GLN A 15 -15.82 22.74 10.47
C GLN A 15 -16.77 21.74 11.13
N TRP A 16 -16.33 20.51 11.32
CA TRP A 16 -17.10 19.49 12.05
C TRP A 16 -17.47 19.95 13.46
N GLY A 17 -16.52 20.60 14.17
CA GLY A 17 -16.78 21.16 15.50
C GLY A 17 -17.84 22.28 15.49
N GLU A 18 -17.86 23.14 14.46
CA GLU A 18 -18.90 24.17 14.29
C GLU A 18 -20.28 23.54 14.02
N ASP A 19 -20.31 22.55 13.12
CA ASP A 19 -21.56 21.84 12.77
C ASP A 19 -22.16 21.14 13.99
N VAL A 20 -21.33 20.44 14.79
CA VAL A 20 -21.79 19.82 16.04
C VAL A 20 -22.29 20.84 17.05
N ARG A 21 -21.65 22.00 17.19
CA ARG A 21 -22.14 23.08 18.05
C ARG A 21 -23.49 23.60 17.62
N GLY A 22 -23.72 23.76 16.32
CA GLY A 22 -25.01 24.10 15.76
C GLY A 22 -26.08 23.08 16.12
N LEU A 23 -25.83 21.78 15.90
CA LEU A 23 -26.76 20.70 16.21
C LEU A 23 -27.08 20.58 17.72
N LEU A 24 -26.10 20.85 18.57
CA LEU A 24 -26.31 20.92 20.03
C LEU A 24 -27.17 22.11 20.43
N ALA A 25 -26.98 23.28 19.79
CA ALA A 25 -27.76 24.49 20.04
C ALA A 25 -29.21 24.31 19.59
N GLU A 26 -29.45 23.63 18.49
CA GLU A 26 -30.76 23.30 17.95
C GLU A 26 -31.48 22.17 18.69
N GLY A 27 -30.79 21.48 19.60
CA GLY A 27 -31.34 20.35 20.35
C GLY A 27 -31.45 19.05 19.54
N VAL A 28 -30.81 18.98 18.39
CA VAL A 28 -30.73 17.78 17.55
C VAL A 28 -29.80 16.74 18.19
N LEU A 29 -28.70 17.20 18.79
CA LEU A 29 -27.79 16.36 19.58
C LEU A 29 -28.02 16.56 21.06
N CYS A 30 -27.88 15.48 21.85
CA CYS A 30 -28.03 15.52 23.31
C CYS A 30 -26.82 16.19 23.97
N ARG A 31 -27.07 17.13 24.86
CA ARG A 31 -26.03 17.69 25.75
C ARG A 31 -25.56 16.63 26.76
N GLY A 32 -24.30 16.68 27.13
CA GLY A 32 -23.69 15.75 28.09
C GLY A 32 -23.07 14.52 27.44
N LEU A 33 -23.16 14.38 26.10
CA LEU A 33 -22.37 13.46 25.30
C LEU A 33 -21.35 14.27 24.48
N ASP A 34 -20.64 15.16 25.13
CA ASP A 34 -19.90 16.27 24.52
C ASP A 34 -18.65 15.86 23.71
N MET A 35 -18.38 14.56 23.58
CA MET A 35 -17.21 14.02 22.89
C MET A 35 -17.48 13.63 21.43
N TYR A 36 -18.26 14.45 20.72
CA TYR A 36 -18.51 14.22 19.30
C TYR A 36 -17.37 14.67 18.39
N THR A 37 -16.49 15.53 18.91
CA THR A 37 -15.40 16.12 18.12
C THR A 37 -14.14 16.25 18.96
N GLU A 38 -13.00 16.17 18.27
CA GLU A 38 -11.67 16.38 18.82
C GLU A 38 -10.91 17.36 17.93
N THR A 39 -9.99 18.11 18.51
CA THR A 39 -9.04 18.92 17.72
C THR A 39 -7.92 18.04 17.19
N TYR A 40 -7.31 18.47 16.08
CA TYR A 40 -6.15 17.77 15.52
C TYR A 40 -5.02 17.63 16.54
N GLU A 41 -4.75 18.70 17.29
CA GLU A 41 -3.69 18.76 18.32
C GLU A 41 -3.96 17.78 19.47
N TYR A 42 -5.21 17.65 19.88
CA TYR A 42 -5.59 16.71 20.92
C TYR A 42 -5.48 15.26 20.46
N ALA A 43 -5.95 14.97 19.24
CA ALA A 43 -5.82 13.65 18.64
C ALA A 43 -4.32 13.26 18.48
N LEU A 44 -3.48 14.19 18.05
CA LEU A 44 -2.04 13.99 17.93
C LEU A 44 -1.39 13.70 19.29
N LYS A 45 -1.76 14.46 20.33
CA LYS A 45 -1.25 14.25 21.70
C LYS A 45 -1.61 12.86 22.22
N ARG A 46 -2.81 12.38 21.95
CA ARG A 46 -3.20 11.01 22.33
C ARG A 46 -2.43 9.92 21.57
N ALA A 47 -1.92 10.24 20.39
CA ALA A 47 -1.10 9.33 19.58
C ALA A 47 0.37 9.30 20.02
N GLU A 48 0.84 10.23 20.88
CA GLU A 48 2.25 10.31 21.31
C GLU A 48 2.75 9.04 21.98
N ASP A 49 1.88 8.35 22.73
CA ASP A 49 2.20 7.10 23.43
C ASP A 49 2.06 5.85 22.52
N THR A 50 1.67 6.03 21.27
CA THR A 50 1.53 4.94 20.30
C THR A 50 2.69 4.91 19.32
N ALA A 51 2.96 3.75 18.72
CA ALA A 51 3.93 3.63 17.65
C ALA A 51 3.42 4.37 16.41
N SER A 52 4.13 5.43 16.00
CA SER A 52 3.80 6.24 14.84
C SER A 52 4.84 6.07 13.74
N VAL A 53 4.36 5.92 12.50
CA VAL A 53 5.20 5.83 11.30
C VAL A 53 4.82 6.92 10.33
N TYR A 54 5.77 7.80 10.04
CA TYR A 54 5.62 8.82 9.00
C TYR A 54 6.13 8.25 7.67
N MET A 55 5.29 8.27 6.65
CA MET A 55 5.63 7.80 5.31
C MET A 55 5.63 8.99 4.36
N ASP A 56 6.80 9.40 3.94
CA ASP A 56 7.00 10.54 3.05
C ASP A 56 7.86 10.13 1.83
N ALA A 57 7.58 10.74 0.68
CA ALA A 57 8.41 10.59 -0.51
C ALA A 57 9.81 11.20 -0.32
N PHE A 58 9.90 12.25 0.49
CA PHE A 58 11.16 12.92 0.84
C PHE A 58 11.21 13.16 2.35
N ALA A 59 12.37 12.96 2.95
CA ALA A 59 12.58 13.26 4.36
C ALA A 59 12.29 14.75 4.64
N ARG A 60 11.58 15.02 5.73
CA ARG A 60 11.30 16.37 6.21
C ARG A 60 12.34 16.79 7.25
N GLY A 61 12.53 18.10 7.41
CA GLY A 61 13.40 18.64 8.45
C GLY A 61 12.82 18.46 9.87
N SER A 62 11.49 18.31 10.01
CA SER A 62 10.83 18.08 11.29
C SER A 62 9.53 17.30 11.12
N TYR A 63 9.15 16.57 12.15
CA TYR A 63 7.90 15.84 12.26
C TYR A 63 7.10 16.30 13.48
N ASP A 64 5.80 16.06 13.50
CA ASP A 64 4.93 16.52 14.60
C ASP A 64 5.26 15.83 15.93
N THR A 65 5.84 14.64 15.89
CA THR A 65 6.36 13.93 17.07
C THR A 65 7.85 13.62 16.89
N PRO A 66 8.61 13.50 17.99
CA PRO A 66 10.03 13.14 17.91
C PRO A 66 10.23 11.79 17.21
N THR A 67 11.10 11.75 16.21
CA THR A 67 11.44 10.53 15.48
C THR A 67 12.55 9.77 16.17
N LYS A 68 12.36 8.47 16.39
CA LYS A 68 13.38 7.57 16.97
C LYS A 68 14.34 7.01 15.92
N ALA A 69 13.87 6.86 14.69
CA ALA A 69 14.65 6.34 13.58
C ALA A 69 14.17 6.91 12.25
N LEU A 70 15.09 7.07 11.33
CA LEU A 70 14.82 7.39 9.93
C LEU A 70 15.25 6.21 9.07
N VAL A 71 14.30 5.66 8.29
CA VAL A 71 14.56 4.55 7.38
C VAL A 71 14.40 5.05 5.95
N ASN A 72 15.47 5.00 5.18
CA ASN A 72 15.44 5.28 3.75
C ASN A 72 15.16 4.00 2.99
N MET A 73 14.07 3.98 2.23
CA MET A 73 13.71 2.87 1.36
C MET A 73 13.76 3.32 -0.11
N THR A 74 14.69 2.75 -0.87
CA THR A 74 14.72 2.95 -2.31
C THR A 74 13.66 2.04 -2.94
N VAL A 75 12.67 2.64 -3.57
CA VAL A 75 11.57 1.93 -4.25
C VAL A 75 11.57 2.33 -5.72
N ARG A 76 11.50 1.34 -6.60
CA ARG A 76 11.25 1.54 -8.01
C ARG A 76 9.85 1.06 -8.34
N GLN A 77 9.01 1.94 -8.88
CA GLN A 77 7.70 1.54 -9.38
C GLN A 77 7.87 0.78 -10.69
N LEU A 78 7.17 -0.33 -10.81
CA LEU A 78 7.12 -1.13 -12.03
C LEU A 78 5.79 -0.89 -12.74
N SER A 79 5.82 -0.95 -14.06
CA SER A 79 4.61 -0.93 -14.87
C SER A 79 3.74 -2.16 -14.55
N VAL A 80 2.43 -2.01 -14.71
CA VAL A 80 1.53 -3.17 -14.66
C VAL A 80 1.85 -4.10 -15.82
N TRP A 81 1.82 -5.39 -15.55
CA TRP A 81 1.97 -6.40 -16.59
C TRP A 81 0.75 -6.41 -17.50
N GLY A 82 0.96 -6.25 -18.79
CA GLY A 82 -0.09 -6.13 -19.82
C GLY A 82 -0.58 -7.46 -20.41
N GLY A 83 -0.27 -8.60 -19.79
CA GLY A 83 -0.75 -9.92 -20.20
C GLY A 83 0.20 -10.72 -21.12
N SER A 84 1.37 -10.17 -21.52
CA SER A 84 2.40 -10.94 -22.22
C SER A 84 3.19 -11.81 -21.25
N THR A 85 2.95 -13.09 -21.23
CA THR A 85 3.68 -14.06 -20.39
C THR A 85 5.17 -14.10 -20.71
N GLN A 86 5.55 -13.86 -21.98
CA GLN A 86 6.95 -13.83 -22.38
C GLN A 86 7.70 -12.66 -21.74
N LEU A 87 7.16 -11.44 -21.79
CA LEU A 87 7.77 -10.27 -21.16
C LEU A 87 7.82 -10.43 -19.64
N LEU A 88 6.78 -10.98 -19.04
CA LEU A 88 6.77 -11.29 -17.61
C LEU A 88 7.87 -12.29 -17.24
N ALA A 89 8.06 -13.33 -18.05
CA ALA A 89 9.09 -14.33 -17.82
C ALA A 89 10.51 -13.74 -17.94
N GLU A 90 10.74 -12.82 -18.88
CA GLU A 90 12.02 -12.11 -19.05
C GLU A 90 12.33 -11.24 -17.83
N ASP A 91 11.36 -10.43 -17.37
CA ASP A 91 11.51 -9.57 -16.19
C ASP A 91 11.77 -10.39 -14.92
N LEU A 92 11.03 -11.48 -14.72
CA LEU A 92 11.22 -12.38 -13.58
C LEU A 92 12.55 -13.12 -13.65
N THR A 93 13.01 -13.52 -14.83
CA THR A 93 14.33 -14.14 -15.02
C THR A 93 15.43 -13.19 -14.58
N ALA A 94 15.35 -11.91 -14.98
CA ALA A 94 16.31 -10.90 -14.56
C ALA A 94 16.28 -10.67 -13.04
N ALA A 95 15.09 -10.60 -12.44
CA ALA A 95 14.94 -10.44 -11.00
C ALA A 95 15.49 -11.64 -10.20
N LEU A 96 15.20 -12.86 -10.63
CA LEU A 96 15.75 -14.09 -10.03
C LEU A 96 17.28 -14.18 -10.16
N HIS A 97 17.84 -13.77 -11.33
CA HIS A 97 19.29 -13.71 -11.53
C HIS A 97 19.95 -12.75 -10.53
N ASN A 98 19.29 -11.65 -10.20
CA ASN A 98 19.70 -10.70 -9.16
C ASN A 98 19.38 -11.15 -7.74
N ARG A 99 18.93 -12.41 -7.56
CA ARG A 99 18.56 -13.02 -6.28
C ARG A 99 17.43 -12.28 -5.56
N HIS A 100 16.50 -11.72 -6.30
CA HIS A 100 15.30 -11.14 -5.70
C HIS A 100 14.30 -12.23 -5.32
N ALA A 101 13.61 -12.04 -4.22
CA ALA A 101 12.37 -12.73 -3.93
C ALA A 101 11.28 -12.15 -4.83
N CYS A 102 10.63 -13.00 -5.65
CA CYS A 102 9.72 -12.56 -6.69
C CYS A 102 8.28 -12.98 -6.37
N ALA A 103 7.36 -12.03 -6.41
CA ALA A 103 5.92 -12.26 -6.31
C ALA A 103 5.18 -11.71 -7.53
N VAL A 104 4.14 -12.43 -7.95
CA VAL A 104 3.23 -11.99 -9.02
C VAL A 104 1.80 -12.01 -8.49
N LEU A 105 1.11 -10.88 -8.62
CA LEU A 105 -0.31 -10.77 -8.32
C LEU A 105 -1.10 -10.89 -9.62
N ALA A 106 -2.00 -11.86 -9.69
CA ALA A 106 -2.74 -12.20 -10.91
C ALA A 106 -4.26 -12.19 -10.71
N GLY A 107 -4.79 -11.11 -10.17
CA GLY A 107 -6.22 -10.88 -10.04
C GLY A 107 -6.96 -11.95 -9.23
N THR A 108 -7.48 -12.96 -9.90
CA THR A 108 -8.23 -14.07 -9.29
C THR A 108 -7.36 -15.30 -9.07
N GLU A 109 -7.81 -16.20 -8.20
CA GLU A 109 -7.17 -17.50 -7.95
C GLU A 109 -6.94 -18.30 -9.25
N ARG A 110 -7.97 -18.40 -10.07
CA ARG A 110 -7.87 -19.11 -11.36
C ARG A 110 -6.83 -18.46 -12.30
N ALA A 111 -6.78 -17.12 -12.33
CA ALA A 111 -5.77 -16.42 -13.11
C ALA A 111 -4.36 -16.67 -12.54
N ALA A 112 -4.20 -16.68 -11.22
CA ALA A 112 -2.93 -16.96 -10.57
C ALA A 112 -2.43 -18.39 -10.86
N MET A 113 -3.31 -19.39 -10.82
CA MET A 113 -2.98 -20.77 -11.20
C MET A 113 -2.53 -20.86 -12.66
N ASN A 114 -3.23 -20.19 -13.59
CA ASN A 114 -2.86 -20.18 -15.01
C ASN A 114 -1.50 -19.51 -15.22
N VAL A 115 -1.28 -18.36 -14.62
CA VAL A 115 0.01 -17.64 -14.71
C VAL A 115 1.16 -18.50 -14.16
N ALA A 116 0.95 -19.17 -13.03
CA ALA A 116 1.95 -20.08 -12.47
C ALA A 116 2.29 -21.24 -13.42
N ALA A 117 1.28 -21.80 -14.08
CA ALA A 117 1.46 -22.87 -15.07
C ALA A 117 2.22 -22.36 -16.32
N ASP A 118 1.85 -21.19 -16.83
CA ASP A 118 2.50 -20.55 -17.98
C ASP A 118 3.97 -20.22 -17.69
N LEU A 119 4.27 -19.69 -16.52
CA LEU A 119 5.65 -19.41 -16.10
C LEU A 119 6.47 -20.70 -15.96
N LYS A 120 5.87 -21.78 -15.45
CA LYS A 120 6.52 -23.10 -15.44
C LYS A 120 6.81 -23.61 -16.83
N ALA A 121 5.84 -23.48 -17.74
CA ALA A 121 6.03 -23.87 -19.15
C ALA A 121 7.12 -23.04 -19.84
N ALA A 122 7.32 -21.79 -19.44
CA ALA A 122 8.40 -20.93 -19.87
C ALA A 122 9.77 -21.25 -19.20
N GLY A 123 9.84 -22.25 -18.33
CA GLY A 123 11.05 -22.72 -17.68
C GLY A 123 11.41 -22.01 -16.37
N LEU A 124 10.50 -21.19 -15.79
CA LEU A 124 10.74 -20.57 -14.50
C LEU A 124 10.27 -21.43 -13.32
N PRO A 125 10.97 -21.39 -12.19
CA PRO A 125 10.55 -22.04 -10.96
C PRO A 125 9.39 -21.24 -10.33
N ALA A 126 8.17 -21.39 -10.84
CA ALA A 126 6.98 -20.68 -10.38
C ALA A 126 5.99 -21.61 -9.70
N GLY A 127 5.24 -21.10 -8.72
CA GLY A 127 4.17 -21.82 -8.04
C GLY A 127 3.02 -20.91 -7.62
N TYR A 128 1.81 -21.46 -7.65
CA TYR A 128 0.65 -20.80 -7.04
C TYR A 128 0.65 -21.05 -5.52
N PHE A 129 0.33 -20.00 -4.77
CA PHE A 129 0.20 -20.04 -3.31
C PHE A 129 -1.11 -19.36 -2.92
N GLU A 130 -1.92 -20.02 -2.12
CA GLU A 130 -3.18 -19.46 -1.60
C GLU A 130 -2.90 -18.36 -0.57
N SER A 131 -1.89 -18.57 0.27
CA SER A 131 -1.38 -17.59 1.22
C SER A 131 0.14 -17.69 1.32
N LEU A 132 0.78 -16.59 1.64
CA LEU A 132 2.23 -16.51 1.67
C LEU A 132 2.69 -15.81 2.95
N SER A 133 3.39 -16.54 3.82
CA SER A 133 4.14 -15.95 4.94
C SER A 133 5.56 -15.57 4.54
N ALA A 134 6.14 -16.28 3.56
CA ALA A 134 7.45 -16.01 3.00
C ALA A 134 7.54 -16.56 1.57
N ILE A 135 8.31 -15.91 0.73
CA ILE A 135 8.58 -16.40 -0.64
C ILE A 135 9.73 -17.39 -0.58
N PRO A 136 9.54 -18.63 -1.08
CA PRO A 136 10.63 -19.61 -1.14
C PRO A 136 11.81 -19.08 -1.99
N PRO A 137 13.05 -19.23 -1.55
CA PRO A 137 14.21 -18.78 -2.32
C PRO A 137 14.26 -19.38 -3.72
N GLY A 138 14.56 -18.57 -4.72
CA GLY A 138 14.69 -19.01 -6.10
C GLY A 138 13.36 -19.38 -6.79
N THR A 139 12.22 -19.08 -6.16
CA THR A 139 10.88 -19.38 -6.70
C THR A 139 10.11 -18.09 -6.93
N VAL A 140 9.33 -18.07 -8.01
CA VAL A 140 8.33 -17.03 -8.25
C VAL A 140 7.03 -17.43 -7.58
N ALA A 141 6.61 -16.69 -6.58
CA ALA A 141 5.33 -16.93 -5.91
C ALA A 141 4.21 -16.20 -6.65
N VAL A 142 3.24 -16.96 -7.16
CA VAL A 142 2.06 -16.38 -7.81
C VAL A 142 0.88 -16.49 -6.83
N VAL A 143 0.23 -15.37 -6.57
CA VAL A 143 -0.91 -15.28 -5.64
C VAL A 143 -2.07 -14.51 -6.26
N ALA A 144 -3.28 -14.78 -5.79
CA ALA A 144 -4.46 -14.01 -6.15
C ALA A 144 -4.38 -12.62 -5.50
N GLY A 145 -4.74 -11.60 -6.24
CA GLY A 145 -4.76 -10.22 -5.76
C GLY A 145 -4.36 -9.21 -6.83
N THR A 146 -4.56 -7.94 -6.52
CA THR A 146 -4.21 -6.84 -7.41
C THR A 146 -3.69 -5.66 -6.62
N LEU A 147 -2.73 -4.94 -7.21
CA LEU A 147 -2.29 -3.62 -6.79
C LEU A 147 -2.39 -2.66 -7.97
N SER A 148 -2.39 -1.36 -7.70
CA SER A 148 -2.40 -0.33 -8.75
C SER A 148 -1.12 -0.31 -9.59
N ALA A 149 0.00 -0.74 -9.01
CA ALA A 149 1.29 -0.88 -9.70
C ALA A 149 2.16 -1.92 -8.99
N GLY A 150 3.07 -2.53 -9.73
CA GLY A 150 4.15 -3.33 -9.17
C GLY A 150 5.25 -2.44 -8.58
N PHE A 151 6.14 -3.04 -7.84
CA PHE A 151 7.29 -2.34 -7.27
C PHE A 151 8.49 -3.26 -7.05
N GLU A 152 9.64 -2.64 -6.97
CA GLU A 152 10.91 -3.30 -6.65
C GLU A 152 11.56 -2.57 -5.47
N TYR A 153 12.01 -3.33 -4.49
CA TYR A 153 12.89 -2.87 -3.42
C TYR A 153 14.30 -3.44 -3.64
N PRO A 154 15.21 -2.74 -4.35
CA PRO A 154 16.53 -3.27 -4.68
C PRO A 154 17.36 -3.66 -3.44
N ASN A 155 17.30 -2.85 -2.39
CA ASN A 155 18.04 -3.10 -1.15
C ASN A 155 17.51 -4.31 -0.36
N ALA A 156 16.22 -4.57 -0.44
CA ALA A 156 15.59 -5.76 0.15
C ALA A 156 15.59 -6.96 -0.78
N LYS A 157 16.05 -6.80 -2.01
CA LYS A 157 16.01 -7.83 -3.07
C LYS A 157 14.61 -8.43 -3.23
N PHE A 158 13.63 -7.57 -3.37
CA PHE A 158 12.24 -7.97 -3.51
C PHE A 158 11.62 -7.31 -4.73
N THR A 159 10.91 -8.11 -5.54
CA THR A 159 10.20 -7.66 -6.74
C THR A 159 8.79 -8.17 -6.70
N LEU A 160 7.82 -7.27 -6.85
CA LEU A 160 6.41 -7.60 -6.97
C LEU A 160 5.86 -7.04 -8.28
N ILE A 161 5.35 -7.93 -9.13
CA ILE A 161 4.69 -7.59 -10.38
C ILE A 161 3.19 -7.81 -10.22
N THR A 162 2.37 -6.91 -10.73
CA THR A 162 0.92 -7.02 -10.67
C THR A 162 0.30 -6.94 -12.05
N HIS A 163 -0.70 -7.78 -12.29
CA HIS A 163 -1.63 -7.58 -13.39
C HIS A 163 -2.54 -6.40 -13.03
N GLY A 164 -2.57 -5.36 -13.85
CA GLY A 164 -3.40 -4.19 -13.60
C GLY A 164 -4.87 -4.56 -13.37
N ARG A 165 -5.58 -3.75 -12.61
CA ARG A 165 -7.05 -3.88 -12.53
C ARG A 165 -7.59 -3.88 -13.96
N MET A 166 -8.22 -4.97 -14.36
CA MET A 166 -9.15 -4.89 -15.48
C MET A 166 -10.20 -3.87 -15.07
N SER A 167 -10.19 -2.69 -15.69
CA SER A 167 -11.32 -1.78 -15.60
C SER A 167 -12.52 -2.60 -16.04
N ALA A 168 -13.46 -2.86 -15.12
CA ALA A 168 -14.76 -3.36 -15.49
C ALA A 168 -15.28 -2.35 -16.52
N GLY A 169 -15.35 -2.80 -17.78
CA GLY A 169 -15.82 -1.98 -18.86
C GLY A 169 -17.17 -1.42 -18.47
N SER A 170 -17.29 -0.10 -18.54
CA SER A 170 -18.58 0.58 -18.52
C SER A 170 -19.43 -0.02 -19.64
N GLN A 171 -20.41 -0.80 -19.29
CA GLN A 171 -21.58 -1.00 -20.13
C GLN A 171 -22.51 0.20 -19.98
#